data_40bd6f431118a0511c31148b241e7e9a
#
_entry.id   40bd6f431118a0511c31148b241e7e9a
#
_cell.length_a   1.000
_cell.length_b   1.000
_cell.length_c   1.000
_cell.angle_alpha   90.00
_cell.angle_beta   90.00
_cell.angle_gamma   90.00
#
_symmetry.space_group_name_H-M   'P 1'
#
loop_
_entity.id
_entity.type
_entity.pdbx_description
1 polymer ?
#
loop_
_entity_poly.entity_id
_entity_poly.type
_entity_poly.pdbx_seq_one_letter_code
_entity_poly.pdbx_strand_id
1 'polypeptide(L)'
;RVLFRSDILAMIVAPAGKLYYMRPTEAFFTYMKVAFVAGVIAASPVWLYEIWVFVIPALTQQEKKLTNWFLPFAIMLFAIGIVFSYALVLPVAIKFFIGFATDELQPLFSIGQYLDFVIAFVLPFGFIFELPIVMIILAKLNLITSDFLRSKRKIFIFLSFVIGGFISPTPDMFSQTMIAMPMIILYELSLWMVAKVMKR
;
A
#
# COMPACT_ATOMS: atom_id res chain seq x y z
N ARG A 1 27.79 2.17 -6.97
CA ARG A 1 26.64 1.25 -7.22
C ARG A 1 26.40 0.24 -6.11
N VAL A 2 27.42 -0.21 -5.38
CA VAL A 2 27.28 -1.15 -4.25
C VAL A 2 26.72 -0.45 -3.01
N LEU A 3 27.09 0.79 -2.75
CA LEU A 3 26.66 1.60 -1.59
C LEU A 3 25.15 1.81 -1.53
N PHE A 4 24.52 2.19 -2.65
CA PHE A 4 23.07 2.43 -2.70
C PHE A 4 22.23 1.18 -2.35
N ARG A 5 22.77 0.00 -2.63
CA ARG A 5 22.13 -1.29 -2.35
C ARG A 5 22.20 -1.66 -0.86
N SER A 6 23.33 -1.39 -0.21
CA SER A 6 23.51 -1.62 1.23
C SER A 6 22.67 -0.68 2.07
N ASP A 7 22.49 0.57 1.62
CA ASP A 7 21.73 1.57 2.36
C ASP A 7 20.23 1.29 2.34
N ILE A 8 19.67 0.90 1.19
CA ILE A 8 18.27 0.49 1.07
C ILE A 8 18.01 -0.76 1.94
N LEU A 9 18.89 -1.75 1.88
CA LEU A 9 18.75 -2.96 2.69
C LEU A 9 18.84 -2.65 4.18
N ALA A 10 19.79 -1.82 4.60
CA ALA A 10 19.94 -1.38 5.98
C ALA A 10 18.69 -0.64 6.47
N MET A 11 18.10 0.20 5.63
CA MET A 11 16.86 0.90 5.94
C MET A 11 15.69 -0.09 6.10
N ILE A 12 15.55 -1.08 5.21
CA ILE A 12 14.48 -2.09 5.28
C ILE A 12 14.64 -2.99 6.52
N VAL A 13 15.87 -3.31 6.91
CA VAL A 13 16.18 -4.21 8.03
C VAL A 13 16.09 -3.52 9.39
N ALA A 14 16.23 -2.20 9.44
CA ALA A 14 16.25 -1.43 10.69
C ALA A 14 15.16 -1.78 11.72
N PRO A 15 13.87 -2.05 11.34
CA PRO A 15 12.83 -2.41 12.30
C PRO A 15 12.97 -3.80 12.91
N ALA A 16 13.68 -4.73 12.26
CA ALA A 16 13.76 -6.15 12.68
C ALA A 16 15.02 -6.50 13.47
N GLY A 17 16.01 -5.62 13.52
CA GLY A 17 17.28 -5.88 14.20
C GLY A 17 18.21 -6.80 13.39
N LYS A 18 18.79 -7.83 14.03
CA LYS A 18 19.72 -8.77 13.37
C LYS A 18 18.93 -9.81 12.58
N LEU A 19 19.18 -9.86 11.26
CA LEU A 19 18.63 -10.87 10.35
C LEU A 19 19.72 -11.88 9.97
N TYR A 20 19.30 -13.11 9.77
CA TYR A 20 20.16 -14.21 9.39
C TYR A 20 19.74 -14.76 8.04
N TYR A 21 20.67 -15.24 7.23
CA TYR A 21 20.36 -16.03 6.04
C TYR A 21 20.49 -17.52 6.36
N MET A 22 19.47 -18.29 6.02
CA MET A 22 19.47 -19.74 6.28
C MET A 22 20.05 -20.52 5.11
N ARG A 23 20.08 -19.94 3.92
CA ARG A 23 20.59 -20.56 2.68
C ARG A 23 21.43 -19.56 1.89
N PRO A 24 22.53 -19.97 1.24
CA PRO A 24 23.36 -19.09 0.42
C PRO A 24 22.59 -18.42 -0.72
N THR A 25 21.61 -19.12 -1.31
CA THR A 25 20.74 -18.61 -2.38
C THR A 25 19.77 -17.54 -1.89
N GLU A 26 19.41 -17.56 -0.62
CA GLU A 26 18.47 -16.61 -0.01
C GLU A 26 18.97 -15.17 -0.14
N ALA A 27 20.25 -14.93 0.10
CA ALA A 27 20.84 -13.60 -0.07
C ALA A 27 20.71 -13.07 -1.50
N PHE A 28 20.94 -13.95 -2.51
CA PHE A 28 20.80 -13.56 -3.92
C PHE A 28 19.37 -13.18 -4.29
N PHE A 29 18.38 -14.04 -3.95
CA PHE A 29 16.97 -13.75 -4.23
C PHE A 29 16.46 -12.55 -3.48
N THR A 30 16.91 -12.35 -2.25
CA THR A 30 16.62 -11.17 -1.42
C THR A 30 17.00 -9.89 -2.16
N TYR A 31 18.22 -9.83 -2.68
CA TYR A 31 18.66 -8.66 -3.41
C TYR A 31 17.90 -8.45 -4.72
N MET A 32 17.53 -9.51 -5.42
CA MET A 32 16.69 -9.39 -6.62
C MET A 32 15.30 -8.84 -6.28
N LYS A 33 14.67 -9.34 -5.20
CA LYS A 33 13.36 -8.86 -4.74
C LYS A 33 13.41 -7.38 -4.35
N VAL A 34 14.42 -6.96 -3.58
CA VAL A 34 14.63 -5.55 -3.20
C VAL A 34 14.80 -4.66 -4.43
N ALA A 35 15.61 -5.09 -5.39
CA ALA A 35 15.82 -4.33 -6.62
C ALA A 35 14.54 -4.23 -7.45
N PHE A 36 13.76 -5.30 -7.55
CA PHE A 36 12.49 -5.32 -8.26
C PHE A 36 11.48 -4.37 -7.58
N VAL A 37 11.28 -4.48 -6.28
CA VAL A 37 10.34 -3.64 -5.53
C VAL A 37 10.75 -2.17 -5.56
N ALA A 38 12.03 -1.87 -5.35
CA ALA A 38 12.55 -0.51 -5.49
C ALA A 38 12.34 0.04 -6.92
N GLY A 39 12.51 -0.82 -7.94
CA GLY A 39 12.20 -0.48 -9.34
C GLY A 39 10.72 -0.16 -9.56
N VAL A 40 9.80 -0.95 -9.02
CA VAL A 40 8.35 -0.71 -9.10
C VAL A 40 7.97 0.61 -8.41
N ILE A 41 8.52 0.87 -7.22
CA ILE A 41 8.26 2.11 -6.47
C ILE A 41 8.86 3.31 -7.23
N ALA A 42 10.09 3.22 -7.73
CA ALA A 42 10.72 4.29 -8.50
C ALA A 42 10.02 4.57 -9.83
N ALA A 43 9.44 3.53 -10.45
CA ALA A 43 8.66 3.66 -11.69
C ALA A 43 7.21 4.12 -11.44
N SER A 44 6.78 4.30 -10.19
CA SER A 44 5.39 4.68 -9.87
C SER A 44 4.91 5.94 -10.58
N PRO A 45 5.71 7.02 -10.77
CA PRO A 45 5.26 8.17 -11.54
C PRO A 45 4.93 7.84 -12.99
N VAL A 46 5.66 6.88 -13.59
CA VAL A 46 5.49 6.50 -14.99
C VAL A 46 4.21 5.70 -15.18
N TRP A 47 4.02 4.60 -14.42
CA TRP A 47 2.84 3.77 -14.59
C TRP A 47 1.56 4.46 -14.07
N LEU A 48 1.63 5.34 -13.06
CA LEU A 48 0.51 6.21 -12.68
C LEU A 48 0.17 7.19 -13.82
N TYR A 49 1.17 7.75 -14.49
CA TYR A 49 0.95 8.60 -15.66
C TYR A 49 0.27 7.83 -16.81
N GLU A 50 0.71 6.61 -17.12
CA GLU A 50 0.11 5.77 -18.17
C GLU A 50 -1.36 5.43 -17.86
N ILE A 51 -1.66 5.04 -16.62
CA ILE A 51 -3.07 4.84 -16.17
C ILE A 51 -3.86 6.13 -16.36
N TRP A 52 -3.25 7.27 -16.02
CA TRP A 52 -3.90 8.56 -16.13
C TRP A 52 -4.19 8.96 -17.58
N VAL A 53 -3.24 8.79 -18.48
CA VAL A 53 -3.40 9.04 -19.92
C VAL A 53 -4.56 8.20 -20.48
N PHE A 54 -4.74 6.99 -20.01
CA PHE A 54 -5.86 6.14 -20.39
C PHE A 54 -7.22 6.68 -19.90
N VAL A 55 -7.26 7.34 -18.75
CA VAL A 55 -8.48 7.90 -18.15
C VAL A 55 -8.87 9.24 -18.77
N ILE A 56 -7.91 10.07 -19.18
CA ILE A 56 -8.12 11.41 -19.73
C ILE A 56 -9.18 11.48 -20.86
N PRO A 57 -9.21 10.58 -21.86
CA PRO A 57 -10.19 10.63 -22.94
C PRO A 57 -11.64 10.52 -22.46
N ALA A 58 -11.87 9.86 -21.33
CA ALA A 58 -13.21 9.66 -20.75
C ALA A 58 -13.72 10.87 -19.96
N LEU A 59 -12.87 11.86 -19.71
CA LEU A 59 -13.22 13.08 -18.98
C LEU A 59 -13.72 14.19 -19.90
N THR A 60 -14.63 15.04 -19.39
CA THR A 60 -15.13 16.23 -20.09
C THR A 60 -14.02 17.29 -20.23
N GLN A 61 -14.21 18.25 -21.19
CA GLN A 61 -13.23 19.32 -21.44
C GLN A 61 -12.96 20.20 -20.20
N GLN A 62 -13.97 20.38 -19.34
CA GLN A 62 -13.83 21.15 -18.10
C GLN A 62 -13.04 20.38 -17.05
N GLU A 63 -13.17 19.07 -17.02
CA GLU A 63 -12.48 18.19 -16.07
C GLU A 63 -11.01 17.95 -16.45
N LYS A 64 -10.69 18.04 -17.75
CA LYS A 64 -9.30 17.98 -18.24
C LYS A 64 -8.39 19.06 -17.65
N LYS A 65 -8.95 20.22 -17.27
CA LYS A 65 -8.17 21.26 -16.58
C LYS A 65 -7.73 20.85 -15.17
N LEU A 66 -8.51 20.00 -14.50
CA LEU A 66 -8.17 19.45 -13.19
C LEU A 66 -7.14 18.30 -13.27
N THR A 67 -6.95 17.75 -14.47
CA THR A 67 -6.06 16.64 -14.75
C THR A 67 -4.62 16.89 -14.29
N ASN A 68 -4.13 18.10 -14.46
CA ASN A 68 -2.78 18.48 -14.08
C ASN A 68 -2.50 18.37 -12.57
N TRP A 69 -3.55 18.39 -11.74
CA TRP A 69 -3.44 18.24 -10.28
C TRP A 69 -3.61 16.81 -9.80
N PHE A 70 -4.32 15.98 -10.56
CA PHE A 70 -4.58 14.60 -10.13
C PHE A 70 -3.33 13.74 -10.15
N LEU A 71 -2.49 13.85 -11.18
CA LEU A 71 -1.27 13.04 -11.27
C LEU A 71 -0.25 13.33 -10.15
N PRO A 72 0.13 14.60 -9.86
CA PRO A 72 0.99 14.89 -8.71
C PRO A 72 0.38 14.41 -7.39
N PHE A 73 -0.94 14.51 -7.24
CA PHE A 73 -1.64 14.08 -6.04
C PHE A 73 -1.64 12.55 -5.91
N ALA A 74 -1.79 11.80 -7.02
CA ALA A 74 -1.65 10.36 -7.05
C ALA A 74 -0.24 9.93 -6.62
N ILE A 75 0.78 10.47 -7.25
CA ILE A 75 2.18 10.17 -6.90
C ILE A 75 2.43 10.44 -5.41
N MET A 76 1.89 11.54 -4.89
CA MET A 76 2.01 11.87 -3.47
C MET A 76 1.27 10.86 -2.57
N LEU A 77 0.04 10.47 -2.92
CA LEU A 77 -0.72 9.47 -2.15
C LEU A 77 -0.04 8.12 -2.15
N PHE A 78 0.46 7.66 -3.30
CA PHE A 78 1.23 6.43 -3.40
C PHE A 78 2.45 6.47 -2.47
N ALA A 79 3.23 7.55 -2.53
CA ALA A 79 4.39 7.74 -1.66
C ALA A 79 3.99 7.76 -0.16
N ILE A 80 2.90 8.45 0.19
CA ILE A 80 2.37 8.46 1.56
C ILE A 80 1.96 7.05 1.98
N GLY A 81 1.33 6.25 1.11
CA GLY A 81 0.96 4.87 1.39
C GLY A 81 2.17 3.99 1.71
N ILE A 82 3.23 4.09 0.92
CA ILE A 82 4.50 3.40 1.15
C ILE A 82 5.11 3.82 2.50
N VAL A 83 5.22 5.13 2.76
CA VAL A 83 5.78 5.65 4.02
C VAL A 83 4.92 5.26 5.21
N PHE A 84 3.60 5.35 5.10
CA PHE A 84 2.66 4.94 6.15
C PHE A 84 2.83 3.46 6.51
N SER A 85 2.90 2.60 5.51
CA SER A 85 3.09 1.18 5.73
C SER A 85 4.43 0.89 6.41
N TYR A 86 5.51 1.49 5.92
CA TYR A 86 6.84 1.28 6.47
C TYR A 86 7.01 1.86 7.88
N ALA A 87 6.52 3.08 8.14
CA ALA A 87 6.75 3.79 9.40
C ALA A 87 5.76 3.40 10.52
N LEU A 88 4.54 3.00 10.16
CA LEU A 88 3.49 2.71 11.15
C LEU A 88 3.08 1.24 11.15
N VAL A 89 2.68 0.69 10.00
CA VAL A 89 2.11 -0.66 9.93
C VAL A 89 3.16 -1.71 10.25
N LEU A 90 4.29 -1.64 9.59
CA LEU A 90 5.36 -2.63 9.71
C LEU A 90 5.93 -2.75 11.13
N PRO A 91 6.31 -1.66 11.84
CA PRO A 91 6.79 -1.76 13.21
C PRO A 91 5.75 -2.30 14.19
N VAL A 92 4.48 -1.95 14.01
CA VAL A 92 3.39 -2.46 14.86
C VAL A 92 3.19 -3.95 14.63
N ALA A 93 3.19 -4.40 13.37
CA ALA A 93 3.08 -5.81 13.02
C ALA A 93 4.26 -6.63 13.58
N ILE A 94 5.49 -6.14 13.42
CA ILE A 94 6.68 -6.82 13.96
C ILE A 94 6.62 -6.90 15.49
N LYS A 95 6.26 -5.81 16.18
CA LYS A 95 6.13 -5.81 17.64
C LYS A 95 5.07 -6.79 18.14
N PHE A 96 3.96 -6.91 17.41
CA PHE A 96 2.92 -7.88 17.73
C PHE A 96 3.48 -9.31 17.68
N PHE A 97 4.18 -9.70 16.62
CA PHE A 97 4.74 -11.05 16.50
C PHE A 97 5.87 -11.31 17.48
N ILE A 98 6.73 -10.32 17.74
CA ILE A 98 7.79 -10.45 18.77
C ILE A 98 7.17 -10.59 20.18
N GLY A 99 5.99 -10.03 20.41
CA GLY A 99 5.29 -10.16 21.69
C GLY A 99 4.90 -11.58 22.09
N PHE A 100 4.94 -12.55 21.16
CA PHE A 100 4.77 -13.98 21.43
C PHE A 100 6.10 -14.70 21.75
N ALA A 101 7.23 -13.99 21.69
CA ALA A 101 8.52 -14.57 22.06
C ALA A 101 8.58 -14.82 23.56
N THR A 102 9.18 -15.96 23.94
CA THR A 102 9.47 -16.34 25.34
C THR A 102 10.97 -16.57 25.47
N ASP A 103 11.47 -16.72 26.70
CA ASP A 103 12.87 -17.01 26.97
C ASP A 103 13.34 -18.31 26.25
N GLU A 104 12.40 -19.24 26.03
CA GLU A 104 12.64 -20.51 25.34
C GLU A 104 12.49 -20.41 23.81
N LEU A 105 11.72 -19.41 23.31
CA LEU A 105 11.39 -19.19 21.90
C LEU A 105 11.90 -17.83 21.46
N GLN A 106 13.19 -17.76 21.10
CA GLN A 106 13.76 -16.53 20.55
C GLN A 106 13.48 -16.41 19.05
N PRO A 107 12.98 -15.28 18.56
CA PRO A 107 12.68 -15.10 17.14
C PRO A 107 13.98 -14.98 16.33
N LEU A 108 14.23 -15.95 15.46
CA LEU A 108 15.27 -15.90 14.46
C LEU A 108 14.65 -15.57 13.10
N PHE A 109 14.73 -14.30 12.70
CA PHE A 109 14.19 -13.87 11.41
C PHE A 109 15.17 -14.19 10.27
N SER A 110 14.72 -15.01 9.30
CA SER A 110 15.38 -15.16 8.02
C SER A 110 15.20 -13.90 7.19
N ILE A 111 16.26 -13.41 6.54
CA ILE A 111 16.21 -12.20 5.72
C ILE A 111 15.22 -12.30 4.57
N GLY A 112 15.06 -13.49 3.95
CA GLY A 112 14.12 -13.72 2.87
C GLY A 112 12.68 -13.63 3.33
N GLN A 113 12.32 -14.32 4.43
CA GLN A 113 10.98 -14.30 5.00
C GLN A 113 10.60 -12.91 5.50
N TYR A 114 11.55 -12.22 6.14
CA TYR A 114 11.34 -10.84 6.59
C TYR A 114 11.03 -9.90 5.41
N LEU A 115 11.78 -10.01 4.31
CA LEU A 115 11.54 -9.20 3.13
C LEU A 115 10.20 -9.54 2.45
N ASP A 116 9.81 -10.81 2.39
CA ASP A 116 8.50 -11.19 1.87
C ASP A 116 7.39 -10.55 2.70
N PHE A 117 7.55 -10.54 4.03
CA PHE A 117 6.66 -9.87 4.95
C PHE A 117 6.59 -8.35 4.70
N VAL A 118 7.74 -7.68 4.58
CA VAL A 118 7.81 -6.23 4.29
C VAL A 118 7.13 -5.90 2.96
N ILE A 119 7.43 -6.65 1.90
CA ILE A 119 6.88 -6.44 0.56
C ILE A 119 5.35 -6.61 0.57
N ALA A 120 4.86 -7.65 1.26
CA ALA A 120 3.44 -7.95 1.38
C ALA A 120 2.63 -6.86 2.11
N PHE A 121 3.28 -6.03 2.93
CA PHE A 121 2.65 -4.84 3.51
C PHE A 121 2.89 -3.60 2.65
N VAL A 122 4.13 -3.30 2.30
CA VAL A 122 4.50 -1.99 1.72
C VAL A 122 3.87 -1.77 0.35
N LEU A 123 3.94 -2.74 -0.57
CA LEU A 123 3.40 -2.56 -1.91
C LEU A 123 1.88 -2.37 -1.95
N PRO A 124 1.06 -3.23 -1.29
CA PRO A 124 -0.37 -3.03 -1.30
C PRO A 124 -0.82 -1.70 -0.71
N PHE A 125 -0.13 -1.19 0.33
CA PHE A 125 -0.49 0.11 0.89
C PHE A 125 -0.28 1.26 -0.09
N GLY A 126 0.73 1.21 -0.95
CA GLY A 126 0.86 2.17 -2.04
C GLY A 126 -0.41 2.23 -2.90
N PHE A 127 -0.92 1.07 -3.33
CA PHE A 127 -2.14 0.98 -4.13
C PHE A 127 -3.41 1.31 -3.33
N ILE A 128 -3.50 0.90 -2.07
CA ILE A 128 -4.66 1.20 -1.20
C ILE A 128 -4.83 2.71 -1.02
N PHE A 129 -3.74 3.47 -0.94
CA PHE A 129 -3.80 4.91 -0.80
C PHE A 129 -4.28 5.63 -2.07
N GLU A 130 -4.31 4.96 -3.23
CA GLU A 130 -4.93 5.48 -4.45
C GLU A 130 -6.48 5.43 -4.43
N LEU A 131 -7.10 4.72 -3.48
CA LEU A 131 -8.56 4.61 -3.38
C LEU A 131 -9.29 5.95 -3.46
N PRO A 132 -8.89 7.03 -2.78
CA PRO A 132 -9.57 8.32 -2.86
C PRO A 132 -9.60 8.90 -4.28
N ILE A 133 -8.49 8.80 -5.01
CA ILE A 133 -8.40 9.28 -6.39
C ILE A 133 -9.27 8.42 -7.31
N VAL A 134 -9.15 7.11 -7.21
CA VAL A 134 -9.96 6.18 -8.02
C VAL A 134 -11.46 6.46 -7.83
N MET A 135 -11.91 6.65 -6.59
CA MET A 135 -13.31 6.96 -6.29
C MET A 135 -13.75 8.32 -6.86
N ILE A 136 -12.89 9.34 -6.80
CA ILE A 136 -13.18 10.65 -7.39
C ILE A 136 -13.28 10.55 -8.91
N ILE A 137 -12.38 9.82 -9.56
CA ILE A 137 -12.41 9.60 -11.01
C ILE A 137 -13.69 8.88 -11.41
N LEU A 138 -14.05 7.79 -10.74
CA LEU A 138 -15.29 7.06 -11.02
C LEU A 138 -16.55 7.94 -10.81
N ALA A 139 -16.53 8.81 -9.81
CA ALA A 139 -17.61 9.77 -9.59
C ALA A 139 -17.69 10.82 -10.70
N LYS A 140 -16.55 11.31 -11.18
CA LYS A 140 -16.48 12.25 -12.31
C LYS A 140 -16.97 11.62 -13.61
N LEU A 141 -16.70 10.35 -13.83
CA LEU A 141 -17.22 9.58 -14.96
C LEU A 141 -18.72 9.22 -14.80
N ASN A 142 -19.39 9.68 -13.73
CA ASN A 142 -20.77 9.35 -13.39
C ASN A 142 -21.04 7.84 -13.22
N LEU A 143 -20.00 7.04 -12.95
CA LEU A 143 -20.12 5.60 -12.70
C LEU A 143 -20.56 5.31 -11.27
N ILE A 144 -20.23 6.18 -10.31
CA ILE A 144 -20.62 6.08 -8.91
C ILE A 144 -21.14 7.41 -8.39
N THR A 145 -22.05 7.35 -7.41
CA THR A 145 -22.56 8.53 -6.70
C THR A 145 -22.27 8.42 -5.21
N SER A 146 -22.34 9.54 -4.47
CA SER A 146 -22.17 9.53 -3.02
C SER A 146 -23.21 8.64 -2.33
N ASP A 147 -24.45 8.58 -2.85
CA ASP A 147 -25.52 7.75 -2.29
C ASP A 147 -25.29 6.27 -2.57
N PHE A 148 -24.76 5.93 -3.76
CA PHE A 148 -24.33 4.58 -4.08
C PHE A 148 -23.23 4.13 -3.11
N LEU A 149 -22.20 4.94 -2.90
CA LEU A 149 -21.12 4.62 -1.95
C LEU A 149 -21.66 4.42 -0.54
N ARG A 150 -22.55 5.31 -0.08
CA ARG A 150 -23.20 5.19 1.25
C ARG A 150 -23.94 3.86 1.39
N SER A 151 -24.70 3.46 0.38
CA SER A 151 -25.47 2.20 0.40
C SER A 151 -24.57 0.98 0.43
N LYS A 152 -23.35 1.05 -0.15
CA LYS A 152 -22.40 -0.06 -0.26
C LYS A 152 -21.37 -0.13 0.88
N ARG A 153 -21.43 0.74 1.89
CA ARG A 153 -20.50 0.76 3.04
C ARG A 153 -20.28 -0.61 3.66
N LYS A 154 -21.37 -1.30 4.00
CA LYS A 154 -21.28 -2.63 4.66
C LYS A 154 -20.54 -3.65 3.80
N ILE A 155 -20.79 -3.61 2.50
CA ILE A 155 -20.13 -4.50 1.53
C ILE A 155 -18.65 -4.13 1.44
N PHE A 156 -18.31 -2.85 1.39
CA PHE A 156 -16.93 -2.41 1.32
C PHE A 156 -16.15 -2.79 2.58
N ILE A 157 -16.73 -2.60 3.76
CA ILE A 157 -16.12 -3.04 5.04
C ILE A 157 -15.84 -4.54 4.99
N PHE A 158 -16.82 -5.35 4.60
CA PHE A 158 -16.62 -6.79 4.46
C PHE A 158 -15.51 -7.13 3.46
N LEU A 159 -15.52 -6.50 2.26
CA LEU A 159 -14.50 -6.71 1.25
C LEU A 159 -13.11 -6.26 1.73
N SER A 160 -13.01 -5.22 2.53
CA SER A 160 -11.72 -4.77 3.10
C SER A 160 -11.08 -5.85 3.97
N PHE A 161 -11.87 -6.56 4.77
CA PHE A 161 -11.37 -7.69 5.55
C PHE A 161 -11.02 -8.88 4.65
N VAL A 162 -11.83 -9.19 3.64
CA VAL A 162 -11.52 -10.26 2.68
C VAL A 162 -10.21 -9.96 1.94
N ILE A 163 -10.08 -8.76 1.39
CA ILE A 163 -8.85 -8.31 0.70
C ILE A 163 -7.66 -8.31 1.66
N GLY A 164 -7.85 -7.79 2.88
CA GLY A 164 -6.83 -7.83 3.92
C GLY A 164 -6.34 -9.25 4.22
N GLY A 165 -7.25 -10.23 4.27
CA GLY A 165 -6.89 -11.63 4.47
C GLY A 165 -6.12 -12.26 3.30
N PHE A 166 -6.38 -11.83 2.07
CA PHE A 166 -5.63 -12.30 0.89
C PHE A 166 -4.25 -11.65 0.77
N ILE A 167 -4.15 -10.37 1.11
CA ILE A 167 -2.90 -9.60 1.00
C ILE A 167 -1.97 -9.91 2.19
N SER A 168 -2.54 -10.16 3.37
CA SER A 168 -1.77 -10.42 4.58
C SER A 168 -0.82 -11.61 4.39
N PRO A 169 0.47 -11.45 4.71
CA PRO A 169 1.44 -12.56 4.65
C PRO A 169 1.17 -13.65 5.69
N THR A 170 0.39 -13.32 6.72
CA THR A 170 0.04 -14.22 7.83
C THR A 170 -1.48 -14.34 7.95
N PRO A 171 -2.02 -15.56 8.12
CA PRO A 171 -3.46 -15.80 8.22
C PRO A 171 -3.99 -15.51 9.64
N ASP A 172 -3.74 -14.30 10.16
CA ASP A 172 -4.17 -13.89 11.49
C ASP A 172 -5.07 -12.65 11.43
N MET A 173 -5.97 -12.53 12.40
CA MET A 173 -6.92 -11.42 12.46
C MET A 173 -6.24 -10.06 12.67
N PHE A 174 -5.08 -10.04 13.31
CA PHE A 174 -4.38 -8.81 13.59
C PHE A 174 -3.82 -8.18 12.30
N SER A 175 -3.04 -8.94 11.53
CA SER A 175 -2.47 -8.48 10.25
C SER A 175 -3.56 -8.12 9.24
N GLN A 176 -4.65 -8.93 9.18
CA GLN A 176 -5.82 -8.65 8.38
C GLN A 176 -6.48 -7.31 8.76
N THR A 177 -6.65 -7.05 10.05
CA THR A 177 -7.24 -5.81 10.55
C THR A 177 -6.34 -4.62 10.27
N MET A 178 -5.02 -4.77 10.37
CA MET A 178 -4.06 -3.73 10.07
C MET A 178 -4.13 -3.24 8.62
N ILE A 179 -4.52 -4.13 7.69
CA ILE A 179 -4.75 -3.76 6.29
C ILE A 179 -6.16 -3.20 6.10
N ALA A 180 -7.17 -3.85 6.68
CA ALA A 180 -8.57 -3.48 6.48
C ALA A 180 -8.92 -2.10 7.07
N MET A 181 -8.40 -1.74 8.24
CA MET A 181 -8.73 -0.47 8.90
C MET A 181 -8.33 0.76 8.09
N PRO A 182 -7.10 0.90 7.58
CA PRO A 182 -6.75 2.00 6.68
C PRO A 182 -7.59 2.03 5.41
N MET A 183 -7.93 0.87 4.83
CA MET A 183 -8.82 0.81 3.66
C MET A 183 -10.20 1.40 3.97
N ILE A 184 -10.77 1.07 5.12
CA ILE A 184 -12.08 1.60 5.56
C ILE A 184 -12.00 3.11 5.79
N ILE A 185 -10.94 3.58 6.44
CA ILE A 185 -10.73 5.02 6.69
C ILE A 185 -10.60 5.78 5.37
N LEU A 186 -9.81 5.26 4.43
CA LEU A 186 -9.64 5.87 3.10
C LEU A 186 -10.94 5.84 2.29
N TYR A 187 -11.75 4.81 2.43
CA TYR A 187 -13.08 4.76 1.81
C TYR A 187 -14.02 5.85 2.36
N GLU A 188 -14.08 6.02 3.68
CA GLU A 188 -14.91 7.07 4.28
C GLU A 188 -14.41 8.48 3.87
N LEU A 189 -13.09 8.66 3.81
CA LEU A 189 -12.49 9.89 3.30
C LEU A 189 -12.90 10.13 1.84
N SER A 190 -12.81 9.09 1.01
CA SER A 190 -13.22 9.13 -0.41
C SER A 190 -14.70 9.49 -0.56
N LEU A 191 -15.56 8.89 0.25
CA LEU A 191 -16.99 9.17 0.25
C LEU A 191 -17.26 10.64 0.59
N TRP A 192 -16.58 11.19 1.60
CA TRP A 192 -16.70 12.62 1.95
C TRP A 192 -16.21 13.51 0.82
N MET A 193 -15.08 13.18 0.17
CA MET A 193 -14.54 13.93 -0.96
C MET A 193 -15.49 13.89 -2.17
N VAL A 194 -16.00 12.71 -2.53
CA VAL A 194 -16.99 12.55 -3.63
C VAL A 194 -18.25 13.36 -3.34
N ALA A 195 -18.79 13.29 -2.12
CA ALA A 195 -19.97 14.07 -1.75
C ALA A 195 -19.74 15.59 -1.89
N LYS A 196 -18.52 16.08 -1.59
CA LYS A 196 -18.17 17.49 -1.73
C LYS A 196 -17.96 17.90 -3.19
N VAL A 197 -17.36 17.04 -3.99
CA VAL A 197 -17.07 17.28 -5.42
C VAL A 197 -18.36 17.26 -6.26
N MET A 198 -19.30 16.36 -5.95
CA MET A 198 -20.56 16.23 -6.69
C MET A 198 -21.61 17.28 -6.29
N LYS A 199 -21.43 18.00 -5.17
CA LYS A 199 -22.34 19.11 -4.78
C LYS A 199 -22.05 20.43 -5.50
N ARG A 200 -21.08 20.47 -6.39
CA ARG A 200 -20.75 21.60 -7.26
C ARG A 200 -21.16 21.31 -8.70
#